data_61f2517168320942f317392a4d197006
#
_entry.id   61f2517168320942f317392a4d197006
#
_cell.length_a   1.000
_cell.length_b   1.000
_cell.length_c   1.000
_cell.angle_alpha   90.00
_cell.angle_beta   90.00
_cell.angle_gamma   90.00
#
_symmetry.space_group_name_H-M   'P 1'
#
loop_
_entity.id
_entity.type
_entity.pdbx_description
1 polymer ?
#
loop_
_entity_poly.entity_id
_entity_poly.type
_entity_poly.pdbx_seq_one_letter_code
_entity_poly.pdbx_strand_id
1 'polypeptide(L)'
;DVERSRGLGDVYKRQVEGMWRILQQDKPADYVLATGTTTSIRDFVSMTFKELGIEITWQGEGVNEKGIDKKTGKVLVEVDPKFFRPAEVELLLGDSTKARTQLGWKPTYDLSALVKEMVAEDLKLARKEKLLNDNGYETLTPREA
;
A
#
# COMPACT_ATOMS: atom_id res chain seq x y z
N ASP A 1 2.00 -8.64 -16.54
CA ASP A 1 2.76 -8.21 -15.35
C ASP A 1 3.20 -6.74 -15.40
N VAL A 2 3.37 -6.14 -16.59
CA VAL A 2 3.79 -4.74 -16.71
C VAL A 2 2.66 -3.75 -16.36
N GLU A 3 1.41 -4.12 -16.51
CA GLU A 3 0.28 -3.22 -16.21
C GLU A 3 -0.03 -3.09 -14.71
N ARG A 4 0.35 -4.06 -13.88
CA ARG A 4 0.14 -4.01 -12.42
C ARG A 4 1.03 -3.03 -11.68
N SER A 5 2.16 -2.64 -12.27
CA SER A 5 3.11 -1.75 -11.62
C SER A 5 2.88 -0.26 -11.89
N ARG A 6 1.83 0.13 -12.63
CA ARG A 6 1.61 1.54 -12.98
C ARG A 6 1.35 2.44 -11.77
N GLY A 7 0.57 1.96 -10.78
CA GLY A 7 0.33 2.69 -9.54
C GLY A 7 1.52 2.72 -8.57
N LEU A 8 2.46 1.77 -8.71
CA LEU A 8 3.70 1.72 -7.91
C LEU A 8 4.88 2.42 -8.59
N GLY A 9 4.70 2.94 -9.80
CA GLY A 9 5.79 3.50 -10.60
C GLY A 9 6.58 4.59 -9.90
N ASP A 10 5.92 5.45 -9.13
CA ASP A 10 6.59 6.51 -8.39
C ASP A 10 7.30 6.03 -7.12
N VAL A 11 6.82 4.95 -6.49
CA VAL A 11 7.53 4.29 -5.38
C VAL A 11 8.84 3.68 -5.89
N TYR A 12 8.80 2.96 -7.01
CA TYR A 12 10.02 2.41 -7.63
C TYR A 12 10.97 3.50 -8.11
N LYS A 13 10.48 4.56 -8.71
CA LYS A 13 11.32 5.70 -9.15
C LYS A 13 12.11 6.29 -7.99
N ARG A 14 11.49 6.48 -6.84
CA ARG A 14 12.16 7.01 -5.64
C ARG A 14 13.21 6.07 -5.08
N GLN A 15 12.93 4.77 -5.08
CA GLN A 15 13.90 3.76 -4.67
C GLN A 15 15.08 3.71 -5.62
N VAL A 16 14.82 3.68 -6.93
CA VAL A 16 15.85 3.70 -7.97
C VAL A 16 16.70 4.98 -7.90
N GLU A 17 16.08 6.13 -7.70
CA GLU A 17 16.80 7.40 -7.49
C GLU A 17 17.71 7.32 -6.24
N GLY A 18 17.20 6.78 -5.14
CA GLY A 18 17.98 6.56 -3.93
C GLY A 18 19.17 5.64 -4.17
N MET A 19 18.96 4.52 -4.85
CA MET A 19 20.03 3.59 -5.24
C MET A 19 21.07 4.27 -6.14
N TRP A 20 20.63 5.04 -7.13
CA TRP A 20 21.53 5.80 -8.01
C TRP A 20 22.36 6.79 -7.22
N ARG A 21 21.76 7.56 -6.29
CA ARG A 21 22.48 8.52 -5.45
C ARG A 21 23.50 7.85 -4.51
N ILE A 22 23.20 6.66 -4.00
CA ILE A 22 24.13 5.85 -3.22
C ILE A 22 25.37 5.50 -4.04
N LEU A 23 25.18 5.09 -5.29
CA LEU A 23 26.29 4.74 -6.20
C LEU A 23 27.15 5.93 -6.65
N GLN A 24 26.67 7.16 -6.48
CA GLN A 24 27.43 8.38 -6.80
C GLN A 24 28.36 8.83 -5.65
N GLN A 25 28.38 8.11 -4.53
CA GLN A 25 29.21 8.49 -3.38
C GLN A 25 30.64 8.01 -3.55
N ASP A 26 31.61 8.82 -3.14
CA ASP A 26 33.04 8.50 -3.22
C ASP A 26 33.44 7.32 -2.32
N LYS A 27 32.70 7.11 -1.25
CA LYS A 27 32.94 6.04 -0.28
C LYS A 27 31.69 5.19 -0.10
N PRO A 28 31.82 3.84 -0.11
CA PRO A 28 30.70 2.96 0.15
C PRO A 28 30.20 3.15 1.59
N ALA A 29 28.89 3.21 1.75
CA ALA A 29 28.23 3.31 3.05
C ALA A 29 26.78 2.78 2.98
N ASP A 30 26.24 2.37 4.12
CA ASP A 30 24.86 1.93 4.23
C ASP A 30 23.93 3.12 4.41
N TYR A 31 22.79 3.09 3.72
CA TYR A 31 21.76 4.12 3.78
C TYR A 31 20.36 3.50 3.92
N VAL A 32 19.56 4.08 4.78
CA VAL A 32 18.15 3.72 4.93
C VAL A 32 17.30 4.69 4.10
N LEU A 33 16.51 4.15 3.17
CA LEU A 33 15.55 4.91 2.38
C LEU A 33 14.15 4.66 2.96
N ALA A 34 13.66 5.59 3.76
CA ALA A 34 12.38 5.50 4.43
C ALA A 34 11.67 6.86 4.50
N THR A 35 10.35 6.82 4.57
CA THR A 35 9.53 8.05 4.71
C THR A 35 9.69 8.69 6.09
N GLY A 36 10.03 7.89 7.11
CA GLY A 36 10.12 8.34 8.50
C GLY A 36 8.74 8.45 9.18
N THR A 37 7.72 7.87 8.57
CA THR A 37 6.36 7.80 9.14
C THR A 37 5.88 6.36 9.16
N THR A 38 5.17 5.98 10.22
CA THR A 38 4.52 4.68 10.36
C THR A 38 3.01 4.85 10.34
N THR A 39 2.33 3.96 9.66
CA THR A 39 0.86 3.95 9.59
C THR A 39 0.39 2.53 9.89
N SER A 40 -0.63 2.39 10.74
CA SER A 40 -1.21 1.08 11.01
C SER A 40 -1.91 0.53 9.76
N ILE A 41 -1.97 -0.79 9.63
CA ILE A 41 -2.74 -1.43 8.54
C ILE A 41 -4.21 -1.02 8.60
N ARG A 42 -4.77 -0.88 9.81
CA ARG A 42 -6.13 -0.39 10.03
C ARG A 42 -6.35 1.00 9.44
N ASP A 43 -5.43 1.93 9.68
CA ASP A 43 -5.51 3.29 9.12
C ASP A 43 -5.32 3.27 7.60
N PHE A 44 -4.38 2.47 7.09
CA PHE A 44 -4.18 2.31 5.66
C PHE A 44 -5.45 1.80 4.95
N VAL A 45 -6.09 0.76 5.50
CA VAL A 45 -7.36 0.25 4.98
C VAL A 45 -8.46 1.30 5.05
N SER A 46 -8.56 2.01 6.19
CA SER A 46 -9.56 3.08 6.36
C SER A 46 -9.37 4.21 5.34
N MET A 47 -8.13 4.61 5.07
CA MET A 47 -7.81 5.58 4.02
C MET A 47 -8.22 5.09 2.64
N THR A 48 -7.95 3.82 2.32
CA THR A 48 -8.29 3.18 1.04
C THR A 48 -9.80 3.19 0.80
N PHE A 49 -10.60 2.77 1.78
CA PHE A 49 -12.05 2.77 1.65
C PHE A 49 -12.64 4.19 1.61
N LYS A 50 -12.01 5.14 2.31
CA LYS A 50 -12.42 6.56 2.26
C LYS A 50 -12.29 7.15 0.85
N GLU A 51 -11.26 6.78 0.09
CA GLU A 51 -11.13 7.20 -1.33
C GLU A 51 -12.25 6.65 -2.21
N LEU A 52 -12.89 5.55 -1.81
CA LEU A 52 -14.08 4.98 -2.45
C LEU A 52 -15.41 5.57 -1.93
N GLY A 53 -15.34 6.52 -0.99
CA GLY A 53 -16.53 7.09 -0.34
C GLY A 53 -17.18 6.18 0.69
N ILE A 54 -16.45 5.18 1.19
CA ILE A 54 -16.89 4.22 2.20
C ILE A 54 -16.21 4.52 3.53
N GLU A 55 -16.99 4.66 4.59
CA GLU A 55 -16.49 4.84 5.95
C GLU A 55 -16.49 3.51 6.70
N ILE A 56 -15.30 3.04 7.11
CA ILE A 56 -15.13 1.79 7.84
C ILE A 56 -15.19 2.03 9.35
N THR A 57 -15.93 1.18 10.03
CA THR A 57 -15.94 1.06 11.51
C THR A 57 -15.35 -0.28 11.89
N TRP A 58 -14.38 -0.28 12.80
CA TRP A 58 -13.69 -1.48 13.26
C TRP A 58 -14.36 -2.07 14.51
N GLN A 59 -14.53 -3.38 14.53
CA GLN A 59 -15.11 -4.14 15.63
C GLN A 59 -14.33 -5.43 15.87
N GLY A 60 -14.22 -5.85 17.12
CA GLY A 60 -13.47 -7.04 17.53
C GLY A 60 -11.98 -6.76 17.70
N GLU A 61 -11.22 -7.81 18.00
CA GLU A 61 -9.78 -7.76 18.24
C GLU A 61 -9.08 -9.00 17.69
N GLY A 62 -7.82 -8.84 17.30
CA GLY A 62 -6.99 -9.93 16.79
C GLY A 62 -7.60 -10.59 15.55
N VAL A 63 -7.72 -11.92 15.56
CA VAL A 63 -8.31 -12.69 14.43
C VAL A 63 -9.81 -12.43 14.24
N ASN A 64 -10.50 -11.89 15.23
CA ASN A 64 -11.92 -11.59 15.15
C ASN A 64 -12.20 -10.14 14.74
N GLU A 65 -11.17 -9.38 14.43
CA GLU A 65 -11.33 -7.99 14.00
C GLU A 65 -11.97 -7.92 12.61
N LYS A 66 -12.96 -7.04 12.48
CA LYS A 66 -13.72 -6.82 11.25
C LYS A 66 -13.83 -5.35 10.93
N GLY A 67 -13.64 -5.00 9.67
CA GLY A 67 -13.94 -3.69 9.11
C GLY A 67 -15.33 -3.69 8.48
N ILE A 68 -16.23 -2.87 9.02
CA ILE A 68 -17.65 -2.83 8.67
C ILE A 68 -17.95 -1.49 8.00
N ASP A 69 -18.64 -1.52 6.87
CA ASP A 69 -19.18 -0.32 6.26
C ASP A 69 -20.22 0.31 7.18
N LYS A 70 -19.96 1.50 7.66
CA LYS A 70 -20.81 2.24 8.58
C LYS A 70 -22.23 2.49 8.04
N LYS A 71 -22.37 2.62 6.72
CA LYS A 71 -23.63 2.94 6.06
C LYS A 71 -24.50 1.70 5.84
N THR A 72 -23.90 0.59 5.42
CA THR A 72 -24.64 -0.62 5.02
C THR A 72 -24.62 -1.72 6.07
N GLY A 73 -23.72 -1.64 7.05
CA GLY A 73 -23.49 -2.71 8.03
C GLY A 73 -22.79 -3.95 7.47
N LYS A 74 -22.35 -3.92 6.20
CA LYS A 74 -21.65 -5.06 5.59
C LYS A 74 -20.23 -5.16 6.10
N VAL A 75 -19.80 -6.39 6.41
CA VAL A 75 -18.39 -6.70 6.65
C VAL A 75 -17.66 -6.65 5.32
N LEU A 76 -16.65 -5.78 5.23
CA LEU A 76 -15.83 -5.57 4.04
C LEU A 76 -14.40 -6.05 4.22
N VAL A 77 -13.93 -6.14 5.47
CA VAL A 77 -12.57 -6.57 5.81
C VAL A 77 -12.64 -7.55 6.97
N GLU A 78 -11.91 -8.64 6.85
CA GLU A 78 -11.75 -9.66 7.90
C GLU A 78 -10.29 -10.08 7.99
N VAL A 79 -9.87 -10.52 9.17
CA VAL A 79 -8.55 -11.12 9.36
C VAL A 79 -8.65 -12.61 9.01
N ASP A 80 -7.87 -13.06 8.03
CA ASP A 80 -7.76 -14.48 7.71
C ASP A 80 -6.84 -15.16 8.74
N PRO A 81 -7.35 -16.18 9.50
CA PRO A 81 -6.55 -16.90 10.48
C PRO A 81 -5.27 -17.53 9.91
N LYS A 82 -5.28 -17.90 8.62
CA LYS A 82 -4.12 -18.47 7.93
C LYS A 82 -2.92 -17.52 7.90
N PHE A 83 -3.18 -16.21 7.82
CA PHE A 83 -2.15 -15.18 7.74
C PHE A 83 -1.93 -14.43 9.05
N PHE A 84 -2.71 -14.75 10.08
CA PHE A 84 -2.57 -14.11 11.38
C PHE A 84 -1.27 -14.55 12.06
N ARG A 85 -0.47 -13.56 12.48
CA ARG A 85 0.77 -13.78 13.20
C ARG A 85 0.63 -13.22 14.61
N PRO A 86 0.66 -14.07 15.65
CA PRO A 86 0.48 -13.61 17.04
C PRO A 86 1.66 -12.81 17.58
N ALA A 87 2.84 -12.96 16.99
CA ALA A 87 4.06 -12.24 17.35
C ALA A 87 4.54 -11.42 16.13
N GLU A 88 4.21 -10.16 16.12
CA GLU A 88 4.70 -9.18 15.14
C GLU A 88 5.53 -8.12 15.85
N VAL A 89 6.42 -7.46 15.12
CA VAL A 89 7.19 -6.32 15.63
C VAL A 89 6.22 -5.14 15.81
N GLU A 90 6.12 -4.61 17.03
CA GLU A 90 5.16 -3.55 17.37
C GLU A 90 5.37 -2.27 16.56
N LEU A 91 6.62 -1.95 16.22
CA LEU A 91 6.96 -0.75 15.46
C LEU A 91 8.19 -0.97 14.59
N LEU A 92 8.03 -0.75 13.29
CA LEU A 92 9.14 -0.64 12.34
C LEU A 92 9.17 0.77 11.77
N LEU A 93 10.15 1.57 12.20
CA LEU A 93 10.37 2.92 11.73
C LEU A 93 11.78 3.05 11.18
N GLY A 94 11.90 3.31 9.88
CA GLY A 94 13.19 3.56 9.24
C GLY A 94 13.64 5.00 9.46
N ASP A 95 14.86 5.19 9.97
CA ASP A 95 15.49 6.51 10.05
C ASP A 95 16.29 6.80 8.78
N SER A 96 15.80 7.72 7.96
CA SER A 96 16.42 8.15 6.70
C SER A 96 17.26 9.43 6.85
N THR A 97 17.59 9.88 8.06
CA THR A 97 18.33 11.12 8.32
C THR A 97 19.65 11.14 7.55
N LYS A 98 20.43 10.05 7.56
CA LYS A 98 21.68 9.96 6.82
C LYS A 98 21.49 10.11 5.31
N ALA A 99 20.47 9.45 4.73
CA ALA A 99 20.18 9.58 3.31
C ALA A 99 19.73 11.01 2.94
N ARG A 100 18.94 11.64 3.79
CA ARG A 100 18.49 13.02 3.57
C ARG A 100 19.64 14.02 3.62
N THR A 101 20.54 13.89 4.59
CA THR A 101 21.64 14.84 4.81
C THR A 101 22.81 14.64 3.85
N GLN A 102 23.18 13.39 3.55
CA GLN A 102 24.36 13.11 2.72
C GLN A 102 24.02 12.95 1.24
N LEU A 103 22.90 12.30 0.90
CA LEU A 103 22.51 12.08 -0.49
C LEU A 103 21.56 13.17 -1.03
N GLY A 104 21.01 14.03 -0.16
CA GLY A 104 19.95 14.96 -0.51
C GLY A 104 18.66 14.24 -0.95
N TRP A 105 18.52 12.94 -0.64
CA TRP A 105 17.33 12.17 -0.99
C TRP A 105 16.15 12.56 -0.11
N LYS A 106 14.99 12.78 -0.72
CA LYS A 106 13.74 13.10 0.00
C LYS A 106 12.60 12.28 -0.57
N PRO A 107 11.72 11.70 0.27
CA PRO A 107 10.49 11.12 -0.22
C PRO A 107 9.60 12.23 -0.83
N THR A 108 9.25 12.10 -2.10
CA THR A 108 8.41 13.06 -2.83
C THR A 108 6.93 12.74 -2.77
N TYR A 109 6.60 11.51 -2.37
CA TYR A 109 5.23 11.01 -2.27
C TYR A 109 4.91 10.66 -0.82
N ASP A 110 3.80 11.16 -0.31
CA ASP A 110 3.24 10.71 0.96
C ASP A 110 2.30 9.51 0.79
N LEU A 111 1.89 8.91 1.90
CA LEU A 111 1.01 7.75 1.89
C LEU A 111 -0.37 8.09 1.30
N SER A 112 -0.88 9.30 1.55
CA SER A 112 -2.21 9.72 1.06
C SER A 112 -2.24 9.80 -0.46
N ALA A 113 -1.23 10.42 -1.07
CA ALA A 113 -1.10 10.48 -2.52
C ALA A 113 -0.96 9.09 -3.14
N LEU A 114 -0.17 8.19 -2.49
CA LEU A 114 0.00 6.81 -2.93
C LEU A 114 -1.32 6.04 -2.89
N VAL A 115 -2.06 6.09 -1.78
CA VAL A 115 -3.37 5.45 -1.64
C VAL A 115 -4.33 5.91 -2.72
N LYS A 116 -4.42 7.23 -2.94
CA LYS A 116 -5.30 7.81 -3.95
C LYS A 116 -4.98 7.31 -5.36
N GLU A 117 -3.70 7.26 -5.73
CA GLU A 117 -3.27 6.77 -7.05
C GLU A 117 -3.56 5.28 -7.20
N MET A 118 -3.21 4.46 -6.22
CA MET A 118 -3.46 3.02 -6.25
C MET A 118 -4.95 2.71 -6.36
N VAL A 119 -5.78 3.32 -5.53
CA VAL A 119 -7.24 3.12 -5.58
C VAL A 119 -7.82 3.53 -6.93
N ALA A 120 -7.36 4.64 -7.50
CA ALA A 120 -7.85 5.09 -8.81
C ALA A 120 -7.53 4.08 -9.92
N GLU A 121 -6.31 3.52 -9.94
CA GLU A 121 -5.91 2.52 -10.94
C GLU A 121 -6.59 1.17 -10.72
N ASP A 122 -6.65 0.67 -9.48
CA ASP A 122 -7.32 -0.59 -9.15
C ASP A 122 -8.83 -0.52 -9.45
N LEU A 123 -9.46 0.63 -9.21
CA LEU A 123 -10.87 0.83 -9.55
C LEU A 123 -11.14 0.80 -11.06
N LYS A 124 -10.21 1.33 -11.88
CA LYS A 124 -10.30 1.23 -13.35
C LYS A 124 -10.21 -0.23 -13.79
N LEU A 125 -9.26 -0.98 -13.21
CA LEU A 125 -9.09 -2.39 -13.51
C LEU A 125 -10.32 -3.20 -13.11
N ALA A 126 -10.82 -3.04 -11.88
CA ALA A 126 -12.00 -3.73 -11.40
C ALA A 126 -13.25 -3.43 -12.24
N ARG A 127 -13.42 -2.18 -12.70
CA ARG A 127 -14.52 -1.80 -13.61
C ARG A 127 -14.39 -2.47 -14.97
N LYS A 128 -13.17 -2.55 -15.52
CA LYS A 128 -12.90 -3.25 -16.78
C LYS A 128 -13.21 -4.74 -16.65
N GLU A 129 -12.72 -5.39 -15.58
CA GLU A 129 -12.98 -6.82 -15.32
C GLU A 129 -14.48 -7.09 -15.17
N LYS A 130 -15.18 -6.26 -14.40
CA LYS A 130 -16.64 -6.34 -14.25
C LYS A 130 -17.34 -6.25 -15.60
N LEU A 131 -16.98 -5.27 -16.43
CA LEU A 131 -17.57 -5.09 -17.75
C LEU A 131 -17.36 -6.32 -18.65
N LEU A 132 -16.17 -6.90 -18.64
CA LEU A 132 -15.86 -8.11 -19.39
C LEU A 132 -16.68 -9.30 -18.90
N ASN A 133 -16.74 -9.52 -17.59
CA ASN A 133 -17.52 -10.61 -16.99
C ASN A 133 -19.02 -10.46 -17.27
N ASP A 134 -19.58 -9.24 -17.16
CA ASP A 134 -20.97 -8.95 -17.43
C ASP A 134 -21.33 -9.21 -18.93
N ASN A 135 -20.35 -9.21 -19.83
CA ASN A 135 -20.50 -9.53 -21.26
C ASN A 135 -20.07 -10.97 -21.61
N GLY A 136 -19.84 -11.83 -20.63
CA GLY A 136 -19.53 -13.26 -20.84
C GLY A 136 -18.08 -13.57 -21.25
N TYR A 137 -17.15 -12.60 -21.12
CA TYR A 137 -15.74 -12.82 -21.36
C TYR A 137 -15.05 -13.29 -20.06
N GLU A 138 -14.23 -14.32 -20.17
CA GLU A 138 -13.36 -14.74 -19.05
C GLU A 138 -12.27 -13.69 -18.83
N THR A 139 -12.15 -13.21 -17.61
CA THR A 139 -11.03 -12.39 -17.19
C THR A 139 -9.98 -13.27 -16.52
N LEU A 140 -8.71 -13.12 -16.93
CA LEU A 140 -7.59 -13.72 -16.24
C LEU A 140 -7.40 -13.02 -14.89
N THR A 141 -8.29 -13.25 -13.96
CA THR A 141 -8.07 -12.93 -12.56
C THR A 141 -7.01 -13.91 -12.06
N PRO A 142 -5.88 -13.45 -11.52
CA PRO A 142 -4.99 -14.36 -10.81
C PRO A 142 -5.70 -14.78 -9.53
N ARG A 143 -6.41 -15.88 -9.61
CA ARG A 143 -6.85 -16.61 -8.45
C ARG A 143 -5.62 -17.36 -7.93
N GLU A 144 -5.21 -16.99 -6.73
CA GLU A 144 -4.43 -17.78 -5.78
C GLU A 144 -3.31 -18.65 -6.39
N ALA A 145 -2.07 -18.11 -6.33
CA ALA A 145 -0.89 -18.96 -6.25
C ALA A 145 -0.47 -19.08 -4.79
#